data_c6ed6ad420ffff86e6f4033b179ac047
#
_entry.id   c6ed6ad420ffff86e6f4033b179ac047
#
_cell.length_a   1.000
_cell.length_b   1.000
_cell.length_c   1.000
_cell.angle_alpha   90.00
_cell.angle_beta   90.00
_cell.angle_gamma   90.00
#
_symmetry.space_group_name_H-M   'P 1'
#
loop_
_entity.id
_entity.type
_entity.pdbx_description
1 polymer ?
#
loop_
_entity_poly.entity_id
_entity_poly.type
_entity_poly.pdbx_seq_one_letter_code
_entity_poly.pdbx_strand_id
1 'polypeptide(L)'
;RERLDAWMNGLGGFMRSISDGEFVALLDRAALDHAIAEKFDILDQVRKIVNSKGLPVTLSIGLSLAADQSLKELGEEAEAKLDLALGRGGDQVALDISGKTQFFGGKAKAVEKHTRVKARVVAHALRDIMESADEVYVMGHHNEDYDCFGAAMGVACMARAIGKPVHIVLSDTNEGIDRILDMVGKDEAYDGLFVRAGDIAGVASLTALLVVVDAHIPHILADPTLLERIPKIVVIDHHRRSENFVKNPLLVYIETASSSASELVTELLMYFGDKVCPTRLDATALYSGVVVDTKNFNVGAGVRTFDAAAYLRRAGADPVLVRALFQSDYETTVALARAKANAEYFAGGLIVGSIPERLANGQIIAAQAADGMLRVDGVRMSIYVFQLPGDAVGISARSTGELNVQVIMEAFGGGGHANVAGAQVKGVPLSVVRGNVVERAREYIEESDKHESHTAGGR
;
A
#
# COMPACT_ATOMS: atom_id res chain seq x y z
N ARG A 1 -5.31 10.75 29.09
CA ARG A 1 -6.57 11.42 29.42
C ARG A 1 -6.33 12.89 29.76
N GLU A 2 -5.51 13.21 30.76
CA GLU A 2 -5.26 14.59 31.21
C GLU A 2 -4.91 15.58 30.08
N ARG A 3 -4.10 15.14 29.10
CA ARG A 3 -3.75 15.98 27.93
C ARG A 3 -4.93 16.21 27.00
N LEU A 4 -5.78 15.19 26.81
CA LEU A 4 -7.00 15.33 26.01
C LEU A 4 -8.00 16.26 26.70
N ASP A 5 -8.18 16.12 28.03
CA ASP A 5 -9.03 17.00 28.82
C ASP A 5 -8.52 18.47 28.74
N ALA A 6 -7.20 18.69 28.85
CA ALA A 6 -6.60 20.03 28.74
C ALA A 6 -6.78 20.64 27.34
N TRP A 7 -6.57 19.85 26.28
CA TRP A 7 -6.74 20.29 24.89
C TRP A 7 -8.20 20.65 24.59
N MET A 8 -9.14 19.77 24.99
CA MET A 8 -10.58 20.01 24.84
C MET A 8 -11.07 21.26 25.62
N ASN A 9 -10.59 21.42 26.83
CA ASN A 9 -10.91 22.61 27.64
C ASN A 9 -10.35 23.90 27.00
N GLY A 10 -9.15 23.81 26.38
CA GLY A 10 -8.56 24.94 25.65
C GLY A 10 -9.36 25.34 24.42
N LEU A 11 -10.06 24.42 23.81
CA LEU A 11 -10.99 24.63 22.68
C LEU A 11 -12.41 25.01 23.14
N GLY A 12 -12.71 25.00 24.45
CA GLY A 12 -14.07 25.20 24.95
C GLY A 12 -15.03 24.06 24.64
N GLY A 13 -14.49 22.88 24.27
CA GLY A 13 -15.26 21.68 23.90
C GLY A 13 -15.66 20.85 25.12
N PHE A 14 -16.53 19.87 24.86
CA PHE A 14 -16.97 18.89 25.85
C PHE A 14 -16.47 17.49 25.44
N MET A 15 -15.94 16.72 26.38
CA MET A 15 -15.49 15.35 26.16
C MET A 15 -15.96 14.42 27.27
N ARG A 16 -16.39 13.20 26.91
CA ARG A 16 -16.79 12.14 27.81
C ARG A 16 -16.20 10.81 27.40
N SER A 17 -15.72 10.03 28.36
CA SER A 17 -15.31 8.64 28.14
C SER A 17 -16.56 7.76 27.96
N ILE A 18 -16.54 6.91 26.93
CA ILE A 18 -17.57 5.90 26.67
C ILE A 18 -17.09 4.56 27.20
N SER A 19 -15.84 4.19 26.90
CA SER A 19 -15.21 2.96 27.36
C SER A 19 -13.72 3.20 27.68
N ASP A 20 -12.98 2.16 28.01
CA ASP A 20 -11.53 2.27 28.23
C ASP A 20 -10.80 2.60 26.93
N GLY A 21 -10.24 3.82 26.87
CA GLY A 21 -9.53 4.32 25.68
C GLY A 21 -10.42 4.97 24.61
N GLU A 22 -11.75 5.00 24.78
CA GLU A 22 -12.67 5.62 23.85
C GLU A 22 -13.38 6.83 24.45
N PHE A 23 -13.47 7.89 23.66
CA PHE A 23 -14.04 9.18 24.06
C PHE A 23 -14.98 9.71 22.98
N VAL A 24 -16.06 10.35 23.41
CA VAL A 24 -16.90 11.19 22.57
C VAL A 24 -16.63 12.64 22.92
N ALA A 25 -16.52 13.49 21.91
CA ALA A 25 -16.27 14.91 22.07
C ALA A 25 -17.24 15.75 21.23
N LEU A 26 -17.59 16.94 21.72
CA LEU A 26 -18.39 17.93 21.03
C LEU A 26 -17.60 19.24 20.99
N LEU A 27 -17.49 19.83 19.81
CA LEU A 27 -16.84 21.10 19.53
C LEU A 27 -17.82 22.03 18.79
N ASP A 28 -17.70 23.32 19.01
CA ASP A 28 -18.33 24.27 18.12
C ASP A 28 -17.50 24.47 16.82
N ARG A 29 -18.05 25.19 15.88
CA ARG A 29 -17.40 25.40 14.57
C ARG A 29 -16.10 26.19 14.70
N ALA A 30 -16.03 27.18 15.57
CA ALA A 30 -14.83 28.02 15.74
C ALA A 30 -13.67 27.22 16.34
N ALA A 31 -13.96 26.38 17.32
CA ALA A 31 -13.00 25.45 17.93
C ALA A 31 -12.47 24.43 16.91
N LEU A 32 -13.35 23.91 16.04
CA LEU A 32 -12.95 23.00 14.98
C LEU A 32 -12.06 23.69 13.94
N ASP A 33 -12.43 24.87 13.48
CA ASP A 33 -11.61 25.63 12.52
C ASP A 33 -10.22 25.94 13.10
N HIS A 34 -10.13 26.22 14.39
CA HIS A 34 -8.86 26.36 15.10
C HIS A 34 -8.06 25.03 15.13
N ALA A 35 -8.70 23.92 15.48
CA ALA A 35 -8.04 22.61 15.49
C ALA A 35 -7.53 22.18 14.10
N ILE A 36 -8.26 22.51 13.03
CA ILE A 36 -7.84 22.30 11.65
C ILE A 36 -6.62 23.17 11.30
N ALA A 37 -6.63 24.46 11.67
CA ALA A 37 -5.51 25.37 11.42
C ALA A 37 -4.22 24.89 12.09
N GLU A 38 -4.31 24.38 13.32
CA GLU A 38 -3.21 23.78 14.08
C GLU A 38 -2.92 22.31 13.67
N LYS A 39 -3.60 21.81 12.61
CA LYS A 39 -3.45 20.43 12.09
C LYS A 39 -3.60 19.36 13.18
N PHE A 40 -4.48 19.60 14.14
CA PHE A 40 -4.72 18.72 15.28
C PHE A 40 -3.42 18.37 16.03
N ASP A 41 -2.74 19.38 16.56
CA ASP A 41 -1.46 19.29 17.29
C ASP A 41 -1.50 18.31 18.47
N ILE A 42 -2.70 18.00 18.98
CA ILE A 42 -2.94 16.99 20.03
C ILE A 42 -2.35 15.62 19.64
N LEU A 43 -2.34 15.28 18.35
CA LEU A 43 -1.73 14.03 17.87
C LEU A 43 -0.22 14.01 18.19
N ASP A 44 0.48 15.12 17.94
CA ASP A 44 1.90 15.25 18.24
C ASP A 44 2.18 15.28 19.74
N GLN A 45 1.26 15.87 20.51
CA GLN A 45 1.36 15.90 21.98
C GLN A 45 1.18 14.52 22.60
N VAL A 46 0.23 13.71 22.09
CA VAL A 46 -0.03 12.35 22.58
C VAL A 46 1.11 11.42 22.22
N ARG A 47 1.71 11.53 21.02
CA ARG A 47 2.88 10.73 20.61
C ARG A 47 4.10 10.88 21.51
N LYS A 48 4.24 12.00 22.20
CA LYS A 48 5.33 12.20 23.19
C LYS A 48 5.15 11.38 24.47
N ILE A 49 3.97 10.78 24.65
CA ILE A 49 3.70 9.90 25.80
C ILE A 49 4.17 8.50 25.42
N VAL A 50 4.99 7.92 26.27
CA VAL A 50 5.52 6.54 26.08
C VAL A 50 4.88 5.65 27.14
N ASN A 51 4.38 4.49 26.72
CA ASN A 51 3.82 3.52 27.65
C ASN A 51 4.92 2.75 28.43
N SER A 52 4.54 1.88 29.35
CA SER A 52 5.47 1.08 30.18
C SER A 52 6.38 0.14 29.37
N LYS A 53 6.09 -0.09 28.07
CA LYS A 53 6.89 -0.90 27.15
C LYS A 53 7.78 -0.06 26.23
N GLY A 54 7.90 1.23 26.46
CA GLY A 54 8.71 2.12 25.63
C GLY A 54 8.07 2.50 24.28
N LEU A 55 6.79 2.19 24.06
CA LEU A 55 6.09 2.49 22.82
C LEU A 55 5.30 3.81 22.95
N PRO A 56 5.31 4.68 21.90
CA PRO A 56 4.50 5.90 21.91
C PRO A 56 3.01 5.56 21.94
N VAL A 57 2.26 6.36 22.69
CA VAL A 57 0.80 6.32 22.67
C VAL A 57 0.31 7.11 21.45
N THR A 58 -0.70 6.58 20.75
CA THR A 58 -1.29 7.22 19.57
C THR A 58 -2.75 7.56 19.81
N LEU A 59 -3.26 8.55 19.09
CA LEU A 59 -4.65 8.97 19.11
C LEU A 59 -5.23 8.91 17.71
N SER A 60 -6.43 8.36 17.57
CA SER A 60 -7.19 8.39 16.31
C SER A 60 -8.50 9.08 16.55
N ILE A 61 -8.93 9.94 15.62
CA ILE A 61 -10.15 10.74 15.73
C ILE A 61 -10.96 10.62 14.46
N GLY A 62 -12.22 10.22 14.59
CA GLY A 62 -13.23 10.37 13.55
C GLY A 62 -14.09 11.58 13.86
N LEU A 63 -14.38 12.42 12.87
CA LEU A 63 -15.10 13.65 13.06
C LEU A 63 -16.18 13.83 12.00
N SER A 64 -17.39 14.17 12.44
CA SER A 64 -18.53 14.56 11.60
C SER A 64 -18.86 16.04 11.77
N LEU A 65 -19.41 16.66 10.73
CA LEU A 65 -19.83 18.05 10.73
C LEU A 65 -21.34 18.14 10.77
N ALA A 66 -21.90 18.81 11.77
CA ALA A 66 -23.33 19.02 11.86
C ALA A 66 -23.82 19.92 10.71
N ALA A 67 -24.83 19.42 9.99
CA ALA A 67 -25.69 20.19 9.09
C ALA A 67 -27.13 20.05 9.57
N ASP A 68 -27.97 19.28 8.88
CA ASP A 68 -29.36 19.05 9.25
C ASP A 68 -29.59 17.63 9.85
N GLN A 69 -28.50 16.93 10.25
CA GLN A 69 -28.57 15.56 10.76
C GLN A 69 -28.90 15.54 12.26
N SER A 70 -29.46 14.40 12.70
CA SER A 70 -29.64 14.10 14.12
C SER A 70 -28.30 13.80 14.80
N LEU A 71 -28.24 13.91 16.12
CA LEU A 71 -27.04 13.53 16.91
C LEU A 71 -26.67 12.06 16.72
N LYS A 72 -27.65 11.19 16.41
CA LYS A 72 -27.39 9.78 16.13
C LYS A 72 -26.64 9.62 14.80
N GLU A 73 -27.11 10.26 13.75
CA GLU A 73 -26.48 10.22 12.42
C GLU A 73 -25.07 10.82 12.44
N LEU A 74 -24.88 11.91 13.19
CA LEU A 74 -23.55 12.51 13.42
C LEU A 74 -22.62 11.54 14.13
N GLY A 75 -23.12 10.80 15.13
CA GLY A 75 -22.35 9.78 15.84
C GLY A 75 -21.91 8.65 14.92
N GLU A 76 -22.86 8.13 14.12
CA GLU A 76 -22.59 7.05 13.14
C GLU A 76 -21.56 7.50 12.07
N GLU A 77 -21.66 8.76 11.60
CA GLU A 77 -20.69 9.32 10.66
C GLU A 77 -19.30 9.50 11.30
N ALA A 78 -19.22 10.02 12.52
CA ALA A 78 -17.96 10.16 13.24
C ALA A 78 -17.30 8.80 13.51
N GLU A 79 -18.08 7.78 13.85
CA GLU A 79 -17.61 6.40 14.03
C GLU A 79 -17.06 5.82 12.71
N ALA A 80 -17.77 6.02 11.59
CA ALA A 80 -17.29 5.60 10.28
C ALA A 80 -15.96 6.28 9.90
N LYS A 81 -15.80 7.58 10.24
CA LYS A 81 -14.52 8.29 10.03
C LYS A 81 -13.43 7.81 10.99
N LEU A 82 -13.76 7.44 12.23
CA LEU A 82 -12.81 6.83 13.16
C LEU A 82 -12.33 5.47 12.65
N ASP A 83 -13.24 4.63 12.15
CA ASP A 83 -12.91 3.36 11.54
C ASP A 83 -11.98 3.55 10.32
N LEU A 84 -12.23 4.58 9.52
CA LEU A 84 -11.39 4.93 8.39
C LEU A 84 -9.98 5.37 8.86
N ALA A 85 -9.90 6.21 9.90
CA ALA A 85 -8.62 6.62 10.49
C ALA A 85 -7.84 5.42 11.06
N LEU A 86 -8.52 4.51 11.77
CA LEU A 86 -7.93 3.29 12.33
C LEU A 86 -7.48 2.31 11.23
N GLY A 87 -8.32 2.10 10.21
CA GLY A 87 -7.99 1.25 9.05
C GLY A 87 -6.82 1.76 8.20
N ARG A 88 -6.44 3.04 8.35
CA ARG A 88 -5.24 3.64 7.73
C ARG A 88 -3.98 3.55 8.61
N GLY A 89 -4.04 2.80 9.71
CA GLY A 89 -2.92 2.63 10.65
C GLY A 89 -3.03 3.48 11.91
N GLY A 90 -4.13 4.21 12.10
CA GLY A 90 -4.35 5.08 13.27
C GLY A 90 -3.44 6.31 13.30
N ASP A 91 -3.36 6.96 14.48
CA ASP A 91 -2.54 8.16 14.71
C ASP A 91 -2.91 9.34 13.81
N GLN A 92 -4.19 9.50 13.51
CA GLN A 92 -4.68 10.51 12.58
C GLN A 92 -6.13 10.90 12.85
N VAL A 93 -6.51 12.05 12.30
CA VAL A 93 -7.89 12.53 12.24
C VAL A 93 -8.43 12.30 10.85
N ALA A 94 -9.66 11.82 10.72
CA ALA A 94 -10.42 11.78 9.49
C ALA A 94 -11.69 12.63 9.63
N LEU A 95 -11.93 13.54 8.68
CA LEU A 95 -13.14 14.36 8.61
C LEU A 95 -13.45 14.77 7.16
N ASP A 96 -14.73 15.05 6.87
CA ASP A 96 -15.13 15.56 5.57
C ASP A 96 -15.09 17.08 5.53
N ILE A 97 -14.37 17.63 4.54
CA ILE A 97 -14.36 19.07 4.25
C ILE A 97 -14.75 19.25 2.78
N SER A 98 -15.85 19.97 2.56
CA SER A 98 -16.35 20.26 1.20
C SER A 98 -16.58 18.99 0.35
N GLY A 99 -17.12 17.92 0.96
CA GLY A 99 -17.47 16.68 0.28
C GLY A 99 -16.29 15.76 -0.04
N LYS A 100 -15.12 16.02 0.57
CA LYS A 100 -13.93 15.15 0.48
C LYS A 100 -13.40 14.86 1.87
N THR A 101 -13.11 13.59 2.16
CA THR A 101 -12.45 13.24 3.40
C THR A 101 -10.99 13.70 3.40
N GLN A 102 -10.64 14.47 4.41
CA GLN A 102 -9.28 14.92 4.68
C GLN A 102 -8.71 14.17 5.87
N PHE A 103 -7.39 13.96 5.85
CA PHE A 103 -6.65 13.29 6.90
C PHE A 103 -5.56 14.20 7.45
N PHE A 104 -5.45 14.26 8.79
CA PHE A 104 -4.40 14.99 9.49
C PHE A 104 -3.62 14.01 10.38
N GLY A 105 -2.30 14.08 10.40
CA GLY A 105 -1.45 13.17 11.16
C GLY A 105 -0.92 12.00 10.33
N GLY A 106 -0.99 10.77 10.87
CA GLY A 106 -0.48 9.56 10.21
C GLY A 106 1.05 9.50 10.12
N LYS A 107 1.77 10.22 11.01
CA LYS A 107 3.23 10.29 11.06
C LYS A 107 3.86 9.13 11.82
N ALA A 108 3.10 8.45 12.70
CA ALA A 108 3.62 7.29 13.41
C ALA A 108 3.86 6.16 12.40
N LYS A 109 5.05 5.56 12.46
CA LYS A 109 5.24 4.25 11.82
C LYS A 109 4.28 3.28 12.49
N ALA A 110 3.55 2.49 11.68
CA ALA A 110 2.67 1.47 12.22
C ALA A 110 3.48 0.58 13.18
N VAL A 111 3.08 0.59 14.46
CA VAL A 111 3.77 -0.19 15.48
C VAL A 111 3.25 -1.61 15.38
N GLU A 112 4.16 -2.55 15.25
CA GLU A 112 3.89 -3.99 15.27
C GLU A 112 3.26 -4.37 16.63
N LYS A 113 1.92 -4.29 16.72
CA LYS A 113 1.16 -4.78 17.88
C LYS A 113 1.14 -6.30 17.81
N HIS A 114 1.06 -6.96 18.97
CA HIS A 114 0.97 -8.43 19.12
C HIS A 114 -0.19 -9.02 18.29
N THR A 115 0.04 -9.23 16.99
CA THR A 115 -0.98 -9.57 16.01
C THR A 115 -1.18 -11.08 15.86
N ARG A 116 -0.32 -11.92 16.44
CA ARG A 116 -0.46 -13.40 16.37
C ARG A 116 -1.81 -13.89 16.88
N VAL A 117 -2.38 -13.24 17.91
CA VAL A 117 -3.73 -13.59 18.41
C VAL A 117 -4.79 -13.19 17.38
N LYS A 118 -4.66 -12.01 16.77
CA LYS A 118 -5.59 -11.54 15.73
C LYS A 118 -5.50 -12.43 14.48
N ALA A 119 -4.29 -12.73 14.01
CA ALA A 119 -4.09 -13.64 12.88
C ALA A 119 -4.73 -15.02 13.11
N ARG A 120 -4.59 -15.58 14.33
CA ARG A 120 -5.23 -16.84 14.70
C ARG A 120 -6.76 -16.74 14.64
N VAL A 121 -7.35 -15.71 15.24
CA VAL A 121 -8.82 -15.51 15.25
C VAL A 121 -9.32 -15.35 13.81
N VAL A 122 -8.65 -14.54 13.00
CA VAL A 122 -9.00 -14.31 11.59
C VAL A 122 -8.86 -15.60 10.77
N ALA A 123 -7.80 -16.39 10.97
CA ALA A 123 -7.61 -17.67 10.28
C ALA A 123 -8.74 -18.65 10.55
N HIS A 124 -9.17 -18.76 11.82
CA HIS A 124 -10.31 -19.62 12.20
C HIS A 124 -11.62 -19.11 11.59
N ALA A 125 -11.89 -17.79 11.68
CA ALA A 125 -13.08 -17.19 11.06
C ALA A 125 -13.11 -17.39 9.53
N LEU A 126 -11.97 -17.17 8.86
CA LEU A 126 -11.83 -17.41 7.42
C LEU A 126 -12.11 -18.88 7.07
N ARG A 127 -11.60 -19.82 7.88
CA ARG A 127 -11.87 -21.24 7.70
C ARG A 127 -13.36 -21.56 7.80
N ASP A 128 -14.03 -21.08 8.85
CA ASP A 128 -15.47 -21.33 9.04
C ASP A 128 -16.29 -20.74 7.87
N ILE A 129 -15.93 -19.55 7.39
CA ILE A 129 -16.56 -18.93 6.20
C ILE A 129 -16.32 -19.80 4.95
N MET A 130 -15.08 -20.23 4.70
CA MET A 130 -14.76 -21.10 3.56
C MET A 130 -15.48 -22.45 3.64
N GLU A 131 -15.56 -23.08 4.81
CA GLU A 131 -16.27 -24.35 5.01
C GLU A 131 -17.76 -24.20 4.68
N SER A 132 -18.36 -23.02 4.93
CA SER A 132 -19.76 -22.71 4.63
C SER A 132 -20.05 -22.36 3.16
N ALA A 133 -19.04 -22.19 2.34
CA ALA A 133 -19.16 -21.88 0.91
C ALA A 133 -19.12 -23.16 0.08
N ASP A 134 -19.79 -23.14 -1.09
CA ASP A 134 -19.73 -24.28 -2.03
C ASP A 134 -18.43 -24.23 -2.85
N GLU A 135 -17.98 -23.04 -3.19
CA GLU A 135 -16.76 -22.77 -3.96
C GLU A 135 -16.13 -21.44 -3.53
N VAL A 136 -14.86 -21.27 -3.81
CA VAL A 136 -14.09 -20.09 -3.44
C VAL A 136 -13.50 -19.44 -4.70
N TYR A 137 -13.74 -18.14 -4.87
CA TYR A 137 -13.06 -17.31 -5.85
C TYR A 137 -12.07 -16.41 -5.13
N VAL A 138 -10.86 -16.28 -5.68
CA VAL A 138 -9.82 -15.38 -5.15
C VAL A 138 -9.50 -14.37 -6.23
N MET A 139 -9.50 -13.08 -5.90
CA MET A 139 -9.29 -12.00 -6.84
C MET A 139 -8.45 -10.90 -6.19
N GLY A 140 -7.52 -10.32 -6.92
CA GLY A 140 -6.78 -9.14 -6.52
C GLY A 140 -7.03 -7.95 -7.44
N HIS A 141 -6.04 -7.06 -7.56
CA HIS A 141 -6.13 -5.90 -8.47
C HIS A 141 -5.85 -6.29 -9.93
N HIS A 142 -6.31 -5.45 -10.88
CA HIS A 142 -6.27 -5.73 -12.33
C HIS A 142 -4.88 -5.70 -12.98
N ASN A 143 -3.85 -5.21 -12.31
CA ASN A 143 -2.46 -5.27 -12.76
C ASN A 143 -1.70 -6.14 -11.77
N GLU A 144 -2.00 -7.44 -11.76
CA GLU A 144 -1.47 -8.36 -10.78
C GLU A 144 0.06 -8.27 -10.72
N ASP A 145 0.59 -8.16 -9.52
CA ASP A 145 1.99 -8.30 -9.23
C ASP A 145 2.26 -9.59 -8.42
N TYR A 146 3.50 -9.78 -8.01
CA TYR A 146 3.86 -10.99 -7.28
C TYR A 146 3.27 -11.06 -5.87
N ASP A 147 2.91 -9.92 -5.24
CA ASP A 147 2.25 -9.95 -3.93
C ASP A 147 0.79 -10.37 -4.05
N CYS A 148 0.07 -9.73 -4.97
CA CYS A 148 -1.29 -10.11 -5.33
C CYS A 148 -1.39 -11.60 -5.70
N PHE A 149 -0.52 -12.06 -6.60
CA PHE A 149 -0.49 -13.46 -7.05
C PHE A 149 -0.12 -14.43 -5.92
N GLY A 150 0.90 -14.12 -5.14
CA GLY A 150 1.33 -14.94 -4.01
C GLY A 150 0.25 -15.08 -2.95
N ALA A 151 -0.40 -13.96 -2.58
CA ALA A 151 -1.52 -13.96 -1.65
C ALA A 151 -2.69 -14.82 -2.17
N ALA A 152 -3.03 -14.70 -3.47
CA ALA A 152 -4.07 -15.52 -4.08
C ALA A 152 -3.74 -17.02 -4.04
N MET A 153 -2.50 -17.39 -4.36
CA MET A 153 -2.03 -18.79 -4.27
C MET A 153 -2.11 -19.34 -2.84
N GLY A 154 -1.77 -18.53 -1.84
CA GLY A 154 -1.88 -18.93 -0.43
C GLY A 154 -3.33 -19.14 0.01
N VAL A 155 -4.27 -18.29 -0.40
CA VAL A 155 -5.71 -18.48 -0.15
C VAL A 155 -6.23 -19.73 -0.86
N ALA A 156 -5.81 -19.96 -2.11
CA ALA A 156 -6.17 -21.17 -2.84
C ALA A 156 -5.62 -22.44 -2.16
N CYS A 157 -4.42 -22.39 -1.59
CA CYS A 157 -3.85 -23.46 -0.77
C CYS A 157 -4.75 -23.78 0.45
N MET A 158 -5.26 -22.76 1.16
CA MET A 158 -6.19 -22.93 2.28
C MET A 158 -7.49 -23.62 1.85
N ALA A 159 -8.10 -23.18 0.75
CA ALA A 159 -9.34 -23.75 0.22
C ALA A 159 -9.16 -25.22 -0.20
N ARG A 160 -8.08 -25.53 -0.91
CA ARG A 160 -7.73 -26.91 -1.30
C ARG A 160 -7.53 -27.83 -0.08
N ALA A 161 -6.89 -27.32 0.99
CA ALA A 161 -6.65 -28.10 2.22
C ALA A 161 -7.92 -28.56 2.93
N ILE A 162 -9.03 -27.86 2.73
CA ILE A 162 -10.36 -28.23 3.27
C ILE A 162 -11.27 -28.82 2.18
N GLY A 163 -10.72 -29.14 1.00
CA GLY A 163 -11.45 -29.82 -0.09
C GLY A 163 -12.46 -28.94 -0.81
N LYS A 164 -12.32 -27.60 -0.78
CA LYS A 164 -13.20 -26.70 -1.52
C LYS A 164 -12.70 -26.46 -2.95
N PRO A 165 -13.59 -26.48 -3.95
CA PRO A 165 -13.27 -25.95 -5.28
C PRO A 165 -12.81 -24.51 -5.15
N VAL A 166 -11.73 -24.16 -5.86
CA VAL A 166 -11.17 -22.81 -5.79
C VAL A 166 -10.69 -22.36 -7.14
N HIS A 167 -10.91 -21.09 -7.45
CA HIS A 167 -10.49 -20.44 -8.69
C HIS A 167 -9.84 -19.10 -8.37
N ILE A 168 -8.70 -18.81 -9.00
CA ILE A 168 -8.03 -17.51 -8.97
C ILE A 168 -8.44 -16.75 -10.22
N VAL A 169 -9.07 -15.61 -10.03
CA VAL A 169 -9.56 -14.74 -11.10
C VAL A 169 -8.45 -13.80 -11.52
N LEU A 170 -8.03 -13.90 -12.77
CA LEU A 170 -6.98 -13.10 -13.37
C LEU A 170 -7.56 -12.12 -14.39
N SER A 171 -6.91 -10.98 -14.54
CA SER A 171 -7.15 -10.02 -15.62
C SER A 171 -6.79 -10.60 -17.00
N ASP A 172 -7.22 -9.92 -18.06
CA ASP A 172 -6.91 -10.36 -19.43
C ASP A 172 -5.44 -10.28 -19.80
N THR A 173 -4.72 -9.32 -19.20
CA THR A 173 -3.28 -9.09 -19.38
C THR A 173 -2.55 -9.21 -18.06
N ASN A 174 -1.48 -10.01 -18.00
CA ASN A 174 -0.74 -10.32 -16.78
C ASN A 174 0.78 -10.20 -16.96
N GLU A 175 1.25 -9.21 -17.73
CA GLU A 175 2.68 -9.04 -18.05
C GLU A 175 3.59 -9.02 -16.82
N GLY A 176 3.07 -8.53 -15.66
CA GLY A 176 3.80 -8.47 -14.40
C GLY A 176 4.13 -9.85 -13.79
N ILE A 177 3.30 -10.86 -14.08
CA ILE A 177 3.39 -12.19 -13.44
C ILE A 177 3.53 -13.34 -14.46
N ASP A 178 3.72 -13.06 -15.75
CA ASP A 178 3.80 -14.08 -16.83
C ASP A 178 4.76 -15.21 -16.50
N ARG A 179 5.94 -14.89 -15.95
CA ARG A 179 6.95 -15.91 -15.64
C ARG A 179 6.51 -16.89 -14.55
N ILE A 180 5.81 -16.41 -13.53
CA ILE A 180 5.33 -17.30 -12.46
C ILE A 180 4.10 -18.07 -12.92
N LEU A 181 3.23 -17.46 -13.74
CA LEU A 181 2.11 -18.16 -14.39
C LEU A 181 2.59 -19.30 -15.29
N ASP A 182 3.60 -19.06 -16.12
CA ASP A 182 4.23 -20.09 -16.95
C ASP A 182 4.84 -21.24 -16.13
N MET A 183 5.36 -20.92 -14.95
CA MET A 183 5.95 -21.93 -14.06
C MET A 183 4.86 -22.78 -13.41
N VAL A 184 3.80 -22.15 -12.89
CA VAL A 184 2.70 -22.85 -12.22
C VAL A 184 1.84 -23.61 -13.22
N GLY A 185 1.60 -23.04 -14.41
CA GLY A 185 0.82 -23.70 -15.48
C GLY A 185 1.45 -24.94 -16.10
N LYS A 186 2.70 -25.27 -15.76
CA LYS A 186 3.36 -26.53 -16.15
C LYS A 186 3.12 -27.68 -15.18
N ASP A 187 2.51 -27.42 -14.05
CA ASP A 187 2.22 -28.41 -13.02
C ASP A 187 0.73 -28.73 -13.01
N GLU A 188 0.39 -29.98 -13.37
CA GLU A 188 -0.98 -30.48 -13.46
C GLU A 188 -1.80 -30.30 -12.16
N ALA A 189 -1.13 -30.14 -11.01
CA ALA A 189 -1.79 -29.88 -9.74
C ALA A 189 -2.56 -28.54 -9.68
N TYR A 190 -2.30 -27.66 -10.64
CA TYR A 190 -2.94 -26.34 -10.77
C TYR A 190 -3.86 -26.22 -11.98
N ASP A 191 -4.12 -27.34 -12.68
CA ASP A 191 -5.05 -27.33 -13.81
C ASP A 191 -6.44 -26.85 -13.39
N GLY A 192 -6.98 -25.88 -14.12
CA GLY A 192 -8.29 -25.28 -13.84
C GLY A 192 -8.33 -24.34 -12.63
N LEU A 193 -7.18 -24.04 -11.98
CA LEU A 193 -7.14 -23.08 -10.87
C LEU A 193 -7.33 -21.64 -11.36
N PHE A 194 -6.75 -21.29 -12.52
CA PHE A 194 -6.81 -19.92 -13.04
C PHE A 194 -7.96 -19.77 -14.02
N VAL A 195 -8.76 -18.73 -13.82
CA VAL A 195 -9.90 -18.37 -14.67
C VAL A 195 -9.82 -16.90 -15.07
N ARG A 196 -10.27 -16.57 -16.28
CA ARG A 196 -10.37 -15.19 -16.70
C ARG A 196 -11.68 -14.57 -16.19
N ALA A 197 -11.66 -13.28 -15.91
CA ALA A 197 -12.82 -12.55 -15.44
C ALA A 197 -14.07 -12.76 -16.32
N GLY A 198 -13.89 -12.76 -17.67
CA GLY A 198 -14.98 -12.99 -18.63
C GLY A 198 -15.60 -14.38 -18.61
N ASP A 199 -14.84 -15.40 -18.17
CA ASP A 199 -15.30 -16.79 -18.19
C ASP A 199 -16.24 -17.14 -17.02
N ILE A 200 -16.24 -16.33 -15.95
CA ILE A 200 -17.05 -16.54 -14.74
C ILE A 200 -18.47 -15.99 -14.90
N ALA A 201 -18.78 -15.34 -16.02
CA ALA A 201 -20.01 -14.55 -16.24
C ALA A 201 -21.34 -15.29 -16.02
N GLY A 202 -21.37 -16.61 -15.88
CA GLY A 202 -22.59 -17.40 -15.66
C GLY A 202 -22.56 -18.40 -14.50
N VAL A 203 -21.44 -18.54 -13.79
CA VAL A 203 -21.15 -19.72 -12.96
C VAL A 203 -21.17 -19.42 -11.44
N ALA A 204 -20.95 -18.17 -11.01
CA ALA A 204 -20.84 -17.88 -9.57
C ALA A 204 -22.18 -18.06 -8.84
N SER A 205 -22.20 -18.98 -7.87
CA SER A 205 -23.33 -19.27 -7.00
C SER A 205 -23.50 -18.21 -5.91
N LEU A 206 -24.73 -18.00 -5.44
CA LEU A 206 -25.03 -17.16 -4.26
C LEU A 206 -24.40 -17.71 -2.96
N THR A 207 -23.98 -18.96 -2.98
CA THR A 207 -23.29 -19.65 -1.87
C THR A 207 -21.78 -19.62 -2.01
N ALA A 208 -21.26 -19.09 -3.13
CA ALA A 208 -19.82 -18.91 -3.35
C ALA A 208 -19.25 -17.86 -2.38
N LEU A 209 -17.94 -17.95 -2.14
CA LEU A 209 -17.15 -16.98 -1.40
C LEU A 209 -16.17 -16.27 -2.34
N LEU A 210 -16.12 -14.96 -2.28
CA LEU A 210 -15.08 -14.15 -2.91
C LEU A 210 -14.07 -13.67 -1.87
N VAL A 211 -12.82 -14.04 -2.04
CA VAL A 211 -11.70 -13.52 -1.23
C VAL A 211 -10.92 -12.52 -2.05
N VAL A 212 -10.99 -11.26 -1.66
CA VAL A 212 -10.22 -10.17 -2.28
C VAL A 212 -8.90 -10.05 -1.55
N VAL A 213 -7.79 -10.13 -2.28
CA VAL A 213 -6.43 -10.04 -1.74
C VAL A 213 -5.68 -8.87 -2.33
N ASP A 214 -4.81 -8.25 -1.53
CA ASP A 214 -3.92 -7.15 -1.92
C ASP A 214 -4.62 -5.95 -2.57
N ALA A 215 -5.90 -5.83 -2.32
CA ALA A 215 -6.73 -4.73 -2.77
C ALA A 215 -7.99 -4.65 -1.91
N HIS A 216 -8.58 -3.46 -1.85
CA HIS A 216 -9.88 -3.24 -1.20
C HIS A 216 -10.74 -2.21 -1.93
N ILE A 217 -10.23 -1.64 -3.02
CA ILE A 217 -10.89 -0.58 -3.79
C ILE A 217 -11.58 -1.22 -4.99
N PRO A 218 -12.92 -1.12 -5.14
CA PRO A 218 -13.67 -1.86 -6.16
C PRO A 218 -13.18 -1.68 -7.59
N HIS A 219 -12.87 -0.43 -7.99
CA HIS A 219 -12.55 -0.13 -9.39
C HIS A 219 -11.15 -0.59 -9.85
N ILE A 220 -10.29 -1.00 -8.92
CA ILE A 220 -8.97 -1.54 -9.28
C ILE A 220 -8.93 -3.07 -9.30
N LEU A 221 -10.02 -3.76 -8.95
CA LEU A 221 -10.08 -5.22 -8.94
C LEU A 221 -10.05 -5.80 -10.36
N ALA A 222 -9.60 -7.04 -10.49
CA ALA A 222 -9.53 -7.74 -11.76
C ALA A 222 -10.91 -7.86 -12.44
N ASP A 223 -11.96 -8.12 -11.67
CA ASP A 223 -13.36 -8.05 -12.10
C ASP A 223 -14.27 -7.46 -11.02
N PRO A 224 -14.53 -6.14 -11.04
CA PRO A 224 -15.41 -5.51 -10.06
C PRO A 224 -16.86 -6.04 -10.08
N THR A 225 -17.32 -6.65 -11.17
CA THR A 225 -18.70 -7.15 -11.29
C THR A 225 -18.95 -8.35 -10.37
N LEU A 226 -17.91 -9.07 -9.97
CA LEU A 226 -18.02 -10.18 -9.01
C LEU A 226 -18.50 -9.73 -7.63
N LEU A 227 -18.25 -8.47 -7.24
CA LEU A 227 -18.74 -7.91 -5.98
C LEU A 227 -20.27 -7.85 -5.89
N GLU A 228 -20.95 -7.72 -7.03
CA GLU A 228 -22.41 -7.69 -7.09
C GLU A 228 -23.01 -9.10 -7.19
N ARG A 229 -22.23 -10.06 -7.67
CA ARG A 229 -22.69 -11.42 -7.98
C ARG A 229 -22.41 -12.41 -6.85
N ILE A 230 -21.34 -12.18 -6.08
CA ILE A 230 -20.97 -13.03 -4.94
C ILE A 230 -21.15 -12.21 -3.65
N PRO A 231 -22.21 -12.45 -2.88
CA PRO A 231 -22.52 -11.62 -1.71
C PRO A 231 -21.61 -11.89 -0.49
N LYS A 232 -20.98 -13.06 -0.44
CA LYS A 232 -20.05 -13.39 0.65
C LYS A 232 -18.65 -12.94 0.27
N ILE A 233 -18.17 -11.85 0.86
CA ILE A 233 -16.88 -11.25 0.52
C ILE A 233 -15.98 -11.22 1.75
N VAL A 234 -14.72 -11.59 1.57
CA VAL A 234 -13.63 -11.42 2.54
C VAL A 234 -12.56 -10.53 1.90
N VAL A 235 -11.98 -9.61 2.68
CA VAL A 235 -10.91 -8.73 2.22
C VAL A 235 -9.66 -8.95 3.08
N ILE A 236 -8.51 -9.23 2.43
CA ILE A 236 -7.19 -9.38 3.06
C ILE A 236 -6.22 -8.43 2.36
N ASP A 237 -5.77 -7.38 3.04
CA ASP A 237 -4.97 -6.34 2.42
C ASP A 237 -4.01 -5.68 3.42
N HIS A 238 -2.89 -5.15 2.93
CA HIS A 238 -1.91 -4.41 3.73
C HIS A 238 -1.89 -2.90 3.43
N HIS A 239 -2.63 -2.47 2.43
CA HIS A 239 -2.72 -1.06 2.05
C HIS A 239 -3.55 -0.25 3.06
N ARG A 240 -3.29 1.04 3.13
CA ARG A 240 -4.08 1.96 3.95
C ARG A 240 -5.50 2.05 3.42
N ARG A 241 -6.47 1.81 4.29
CA ARG A 241 -7.89 1.82 3.94
C ARG A 241 -8.30 3.12 3.25
N SER A 242 -8.95 2.99 2.10
CA SER A 242 -9.55 4.09 1.32
C SER A 242 -11.01 4.30 1.71
N GLU A 243 -11.57 5.48 1.43
CA GLU A 243 -13.01 5.74 1.50
C GLU A 243 -13.79 4.83 0.53
N ASN A 244 -13.21 4.62 -0.65
CA ASN A 244 -13.78 3.75 -1.66
C ASN A 244 -13.39 2.30 -1.35
N PHE A 245 -14.24 1.62 -0.60
CA PHE A 245 -13.99 0.29 -0.05
C PHE A 245 -15.06 -0.70 -0.52
N VAL A 246 -14.71 -1.98 -0.63
CA VAL A 246 -15.66 -3.07 -0.87
C VAL A 246 -16.79 -3.02 0.15
N LYS A 247 -18.05 -3.04 -0.33
CA LYS A 247 -19.23 -2.90 0.53
C LYS A 247 -19.59 -4.20 1.23
N ASN A 248 -19.96 -4.09 2.51
CA ASN A 248 -20.51 -5.17 3.34
C ASN A 248 -19.70 -6.49 3.34
N PRO A 249 -18.37 -6.47 3.48
CA PRO A 249 -17.61 -7.71 3.58
C PRO A 249 -17.95 -8.46 4.88
N LEU A 250 -17.98 -9.79 4.82
CA LEU A 250 -18.16 -10.66 6.01
C LEU A 250 -16.97 -10.62 6.95
N LEU A 251 -15.77 -10.46 6.39
CA LEU A 251 -14.52 -10.41 7.14
C LEU A 251 -13.57 -9.42 6.48
N VAL A 252 -12.93 -8.58 7.29
CA VAL A 252 -11.90 -7.65 6.85
C VAL A 252 -10.63 -7.89 7.67
N TYR A 253 -9.55 -8.20 7.00
CA TYR A 253 -8.23 -8.32 7.60
C TYR A 253 -7.25 -7.36 6.91
N ILE A 254 -7.17 -6.15 7.44
CA ILE A 254 -6.24 -5.11 6.96
C ILE A 254 -5.22 -4.83 8.06
N GLU A 255 -3.93 -4.90 7.69
CA GLU A 255 -2.80 -4.63 8.57
C GLU A 255 -1.73 -3.81 7.86
N THR A 256 -1.78 -2.51 8.00
CA THR A 256 -0.84 -1.57 7.35
C THR A 256 0.59 -1.63 7.89
N ALA A 257 0.81 -2.39 8.96
CA ALA A 257 2.14 -2.68 9.49
C ALA A 257 2.79 -3.92 8.85
N SER A 258 2.02 -4.72 8.12
CA SER A 258 2.55 -5.84 7.34
C SER A 258 3.28 -5.35 6.11
N SER A 259 4.31 -6.06 5.72
CA SER A 259 5.10 -5.70 4.53
C SER A 259 4.39 -6.01 3.22
N SER A 260 3.44 -6.95 3.23
CA SER A 260 2.77 -7.46 2.03
C SER A 260 1.51 -8.24 2.38
N ALA A 261 0.59 -8.40 1.43
CA ALA A 261 -0.56 -9.28 1.56
C ALA A 261 -0.13 -10.77 1.64
N SER A 262 0.94 -11.14 0.94
CA SER A 262 1.57 -12.47 1.04
C SER A 262 2.09 -12.77 2.44
N GLU A 263 2.62 -11.79 3.18
CA GLU A 263 2.97 -11.94 4.60
C GLU A 263 1.72 -12.26 5.42
N LEU A 264 0.63 -11.48 5.26
CA LEU A 264 -0.63 -11.67 5.97
C LEU A 264 -1.22 -13.06 5.70
N VAL A 265 -1.29 -13.46 4.44
CA VAL A 265 -1.81 -14.78 4.06
C VAL A 265 -0.92 -15.90 4.60
N THR A 266 0.40 -15.71 4.61
CA THR A 266 1.33 -16.69 5.22
C THR A 266 1.06 -16.83 6.72
N GLU A 267 0.80 -15.75 7.44
CA GLU A 267 0.41 -15.84 8.86
C GLU A 267 -0.91 -16.59 9.06
N LEU A 268 -1.90 -16.34 8.19
CA LEU A 268 -3.16 -17.07 8.25
C LEU A 268 -2.94 -18.58 8.01
N LEU A 269 -2.09 -18.96 7.05
CA LEU A 269 -1.73 -20.36 6.80
C LEU A 269 -1.17 -21.05 8.05
N MET A 270 -0.36 -20.37 8.86
CA MET A 270 0.22 -20.93 10.09
C MET A 270 -0.85 -21.35 11.13
N TYR A 271 -2.05 -20.74 11.06
CA TYR A 271 -3.12 -20.94 12.05
C TYR A 271 -4.41 -21.53 11.46
N PHE A 272 -4.47 -21.75 10.15
CA PHE A 272 -5.68 -22.21 9.47
C PHE A 272 -6.05 -23.66 9.82
N GLY A 273 -5.07 -24.50 10.08
CA GLY A 273 -5.28 -25.90 10.53
C GLY A 273 -4.13 -26.81 10.13
N ASP A 274 -4.06 -27.96 10.80
CA ASP A 274 -2.94 -28.92 10.69
C ASP A 274 -2.81 -29.58 9.30
N LYS A 275 -3.87 -29.54 8.49
CA LYS A 275 -3.91 -30.15 7.14
C LYS A 275 -3.34 -29.24 6.05
N VAL A 276 -3.10 -27.97 6.37
CA VAL A 276 -2.58 -27.03 5.38
C VAL A 276 -1.10 -27.27 5.19
N CYS A 277 -0.75 -27.71 3.99
CA CYS A 277 0.63 -27.97 3.60
C CYS A 277 0.89 -27.29 2.25
N PRO A 278 1.43 -26.07 2.21
CA PRO A 278 1.78 -25.42 0.97
C PRO A 278 2.77 -26.27 0.15
N THR A 279 2.51 -26.42 -1.13
CA THR A 279 3.48 -27.02 -2.04
C THR A 279 4.71 -26.12 -2.19
N ARG A 280 5.76 -26.62 -2.82
CA ARG A 280 6.94 -25.82 -3.17
C ARG A 280 6.54 -24.57 -4.00
N LEU A 281 5.59 -24.72 -4.94
CA LEU A 281 5.14 -23.62 -5.79
C LEU A 281 4.28 -22.63 -5.03
N ASP A 282 3.33 -23.06 -4.20
CA ASP A 282 2.54 -22.18 -3.32
C ASP A 282 3.49 -21.34 -2.43
N ALA A 283 4.44 -22.01 -1.78
CA ALA A 283 5.40 -21.36 -0.91
C ALA A 283 6.33 -20.40 -1.68
N THR A 284 6.73 -20.74 -2.92
CA THR A 284 7.57 -19.89 -3.76
C THR A 284 6.78 -18.65 -4.23
N ALA A 285 5.52 -18.81 -4.60
CA ALA A 285 4.65 -17.69 -4.97
C ALA A 285 4.46 -16.68 -3.82
N LEU A 286 4.10 -17.16 -2.62
CA LEU A 286 4.01 -16.32 -1.43
C LEU A 286 5.33 -15.62 -1.10
N TYR A 287 6.45 -16.36 -1.18
CA TYR A 287 7.77 -15.81 -0.91
C TYR A 287 8.15 -14.73 -1.94
N SER A 288 7.75 -14.88 -3.21
CA SER A 288 8.01 -13.88 -4.25
C SER A 288 7.28 -12.55 -3.96
N GLY A 289 6.04 -12.61 -3.46
CA GLY A 289 5.29 -11.43 -3.01
C GLY A 289 6.00 -10.70 -1.89
N VAL A 290 6.39 -11.41 -0.84
CA VAL A 290 7.16 -10.82 0.27
C VAL A 290 8.46 -10.16 -0.24
N VAL A 291 9.18 -10.81 -1.16
CA VAL A 291 10.45 -10.29 -1.71
C VAL A 291 10.24 -9.01 -2.52
N VAL A 292 9.18 -8.93 -3.32
CA VAL A 292 8.88 -7.75 -4.15
C VAL A 292 8.58 -6.55 -3.28
N ASP A 293 7.61 -6.65 -2.39
CA ASP A 293 7.12 -5.54 -1.59
C ASP A 293 8.16 -5.04 -0.59
N THR A 294 8.97 -5.95 -0.07
CA THR A 294 10.07 -5.57 0.81
C THR A 294 11.32 -5.11 0.07
N LYS A 295 11.31 -5.07 -1.26
CA LYS A 295 12.53 -4.83 -2.06
C LYS A 295 13.69 -5.70 -1.56
N ASN A 296 13.44 -7.01 -1.51
CA ASN A 296 14.39 -8.01 -1.00
C ASN A 296 14.76 -7.78 0.48
N PHE A 297 13.76 -7.62 1.34
CA PHE A 297 13.86 -7.37 2.79
C PHE A 297 14.57 -6.06 3.19
N ASN A 298 14.70 -5.11 2.28
CA ASN A 298 15.35 -3.82 2.56
C ASN A 298 14.36 -2.73 3.03
N VAL A 299 13.06 -2.90 2.74
CA VAL A 299 12.03 -1.89 3.05
C VAL A 299 10.85 -2.57 3.72
N GLY A 300 10.32 -1.99 4.79
CA GLY A 300 9.09 -2.45 5.44
C GLY A 300 9.15 -3.81 6.12
N ALA A 301 10.27 -4.53 6.05
CA ALA A 301 10.42 -5.84 6.66
C ALA A 301 10.55 -5.73 8.19
N GLY A 302 9.61 -6.35 8.91
CA GLY A 302 9.61 -6.50 10.37
C GLY A 302 9.89 -7.93 10.82
N VAL A 303 9.80 -8.19 12.12
CA VAL A 303 9.98 -9.55 12.67
C VAL A 303 8.99 -10.53 12.06
N ARG A 304 7.74 -10.10 11.86
CA ARG A 304 6.69 -10.92 11.23
C ARG A 304 7.04 -11.34 9.81
N THR A 305 7.63 -10.43 9.04
CA THR A 305 8.09 -10.70 7.66
C THR A 305 9.13 -11.82 7.65
N PHE A 306 10.09 -11.79 8.59
CA PHE A 306 11.10 -12.84 8.70
C PHE A 306 10.50 -14.16 9.23
N ASP A 307 9.53 -14.13 10.15
CA ASP A 307 8.80 -15.32 10.61
C ASP A 307 8.04 -15.96 9.43
N ALA A 308 7.33 -15.17 8.62
CA ALA A 308 6.65 -15.62 7.42
C ALA A 308 7.63 -16.20 6.40
N ALA A 309 8.73 -15.50 6.12
CA ALA A 309 9.77 -15.98 5.22
C ALA A 309 10.39 -17.30 5.71
N ALA A 310 10.64 -17.45 7.01
CA ALA A 310 11.16 -18.68 7.59
C ALA A 310 10.15 -19.83 7.48
N TYR A 311 8.84 -19.58 7.66
CA TYR A 311 7.80 -20.57 7.44
C TYR A 311 7.77 -21.03 5.98
N LEU A 312 7.75 -20.10 5.03
CA LEU A 312 7.73 -20.40 3.60
C LEU A 312 8.99 -21.17 3.17
N ARG A 313 10.16 -20.82 3.71
CA ARG A 313 11.39 -21.58 3.47
C ARG A 313 11.31 -23.02 3.98
N ARG A 314 10.72 -23.25 5.14
CA ARG A 314 10.46 -24.62 5.64
C ARG A 314 9.47 -25.38 4.77
N ALA A 315 8.46 -24.69 4.21
CA ALA A 315 7.50 -25.25 3.26
C ALA A 315 8.09 -25.52 1.85
N GLY A 316 9.35 -25.13 1.61
CA GLY A 316 10.06 -25.43 0.37
C GLY A 316 10.15 -24.28 -0.63
N ALA A 317 9.80 -23.03 -0.23
CA ALA A 317 9.99 -21.87 -1.09
C ALA A 317 11.44 -21.80 -1.61
N ASP A 318 11.59 -21.54 -2.91
CA ASP A 318 12.88 -21.57 -3.61
C ASP A 318 13.37 -20.16 -3.98
N PRO A 319 14.31 -19.57 -3.24
CA PRO A 319 14.85 -18.26 -3.55
C PRO A 319 15.60 -18.20 -4.89
N VAL A 320 16.08 -19.31 -5.40
CA VAL A 320 16.75 -19.34 -6.71
C VAL A 320 15.72 -19.15 -7.81
N LEU A 321 14.56 -19.81 -7.70
CA LEU A 321 13.44 -19.58 -8.61
C LEU A 321 12.93 -18.13 -8.48
N VAL A 322 12.73 -17.64 -7.25
CA VAL A 322 12.30 -16.25 -7.03
C VAL A 322 13.27 -15.26 -7.67
N ARG A 323 14.59 -15.45 -7.49
CA ARG A 323 15.56 -14.60 -8.17
C ARG A 323 15.46 -14.68 -9.70
N ALA A 324 15.16 -15.86 -10.27
CA ALA A 324 14.97 -16.03 -11.71
C ALA A 324 13.74 -15.28 -12.23
N LEU A 325 12.65 -15.17 -11.43
CA LEU A 325 11.46 -14.40 -11.78
C LEU A 325 11.79 -12.91 -12.02
N PHE A 326 12.74 -12.35 -11.26
CA PHE A 326 13.14 -10.95 -11.35
C PHE A 326 14.35 -10.67 -12.25
N GLN A 327 14.82 -11.66 -12.99
CA GLN A 327 15.91 -11.44 -13.95
C GLN A 327 15.45 -10.54 -15.09
N SER A 328 16.22 -9.50 -15.37
CA SER A 328 16.07 -8.69 -16.58
C SER A 328 16.84 -9.36 -17.74
N ASP A 329 16.38 -9.12 -18.95
CA ASP A 329 17.15 -9.49 -20.15
C ASP A 329 18.46 -8.66 -20.24
N TYR A 330 19.36 -9.10 -21.10
CA TYR A 330 20.67 -8.46 -21.26
C TYR A 330 20.55 -7.01 -21.75
N GLU A 331 19.64 -6.75 -22.71
CA GLU A 331 19.46 -5.42 -23.30
C GLU A 331 18.94 -4.41 -22.24
N THR A 332 17.92 -4.81 -21.46
CA THR A 332 17.41 -4.02 -20.33
C THR A 332 18.50 -3.77 -19.28
N THR A 333 19.31 -4.79 -18.97
CA THR A 333 20.42 -4.66 -18.00
C THR A 333 21.46 -3.64 -18.48
N VAL A 334 21.86 -3.72 -19.77
CA VAL A 334 22.82 -2.78 -20.36
C VAL A 334 22.24 -1.37 -20.43
N ALA A 335 20.98 -1.22 -20.83
CA ALA A 335 20.32 0.08 -20.87
C ALA A 335 20.24 0.73 -19.48
N LEU A 336 19.89 -0.04 -18.45
CA LEU A 336 19.89 0.41 -17.07
C LEU A 336 21.29 0.83 -16.58
N ALA A 337 22.31 0.05 -16.91
CA ALA A 337 23.70 0.39 -16.56
C ALA A 337 24.14 1.69 -17.24
N ARG A 338 23.84 1.87 -18.54
CA ARG A 338 24.12 3.12 -19.28
C ARG A 338 23.37 4.31 -18.70
N ALA A 339 22.08 4.16 -18.39
CA ALA A 339 21.28 5.22 -17.77
C ALA A 339 21.91 5.70 -16.46
N LYS A 340 22.36 4.78 -15.61
CA LYS A 340 23.05 5.11 -14.35
C LYS A 340 24.43 5.75 -14.59
N ALA A 341 25.24 5.22 -15.51
CA ALA A 341 26.57 5.75 -15.81
C ALA A 341 26.55 7.16 -16.39
N ASN A 342 25.50 7.50 -17.13
CA ASN A 342 25.32 8.81 -17.77
C ASN A 342 24.58 9.84 -16.90
N ALA A 343 24.25 9.48 -15.66
CA ALA A 343 23.60 10.41 -14.72
C ALA A 343 24.61 11.42 -14.17
N GLU A 344 24.17 12.66 -14.01
CA GLU A 344 24.98 13.75 -13.47
C GLU A 344 24.58 14.02 -12.02
N TYR A 345 25.59 14.24 -11.19
CA TYR A 345 25.41 14.64 -9.79
C TYR A 345 25.47 16.17 -9.66
N PHE A 346 24.49 16.74 -8.99
CA PHE A 346 24.36 18.17 -8.71
C PHE A 346 24.44 18.43 -7.19
N ALA A 347 24.82 19.64 -6.81
CA ALA A 347 24.83 20.07 -5.42
C ALA A 347 23.45 19.86 -4.75
N GLY A 348 23.46 19.62 -3.44
CA GLY A 348 22.24 19.35 -2.67
C GLY A 348 21.74 17.90 -2.74
N GLY A 349 22.56 16.97 -3.25
CA GLY A 349 22.21 15.54 -3.30
C GLY A 349 21.23 15.18 -4.43
N LEU A 350 21.23 15.94 -5.53
CA LEU A 350 20.43 15.70 -6.71
C LEU A 350 21.20 14.91 -7.76
N ILE A 351 20.59 13.85 -8.30
CA ILE A 351 21.05 13.15 -9.49
C ILE A 351 20.01 13.30 -10.60
N VAL A 352 20.44 13.67 -11.81
CA VAL A 352 19.57 13.70 -12.99
C VAL A 352 20.19 12.91 -14.12
N GLY A 353 19.47 11.88 -14.58
CA GLY A 353 19.82 11.06 -15.73
C GLY A 353 18.87 11.24 -16.90
N SER A 354 19.27 10.71 -18.06
CA SER A 354 18.41 10.68 -19.25
C SER A 354 18.56 9.38 -20.03
N ILE A 355 17.47 8.98 -20.68
CA ILE A 355 17.40 7.84 -21.60
C ILE A 355 16.86 8.38 -22.92
N PRO A 356 17.77 8.79 -23.83
CA PRO A 356 17.36 9.39 -25.11
C PRO A 356 16.84 8.37 -26.12
N GLU A 357 17.20 7.09 -25.97
CA GLU A 357 16.74 6.02 -26.83
C GLU A 357 15.24 5.71 -26.55
N ARG A 358 14.49 5.44 -27.63
CA ARG A 358 13.12 4.96 -27.53
C ARG A 358 13.11 3.48 -27.22
N LEU A 359 13.00 3.15 -25.94
CA LEU A 359 12.93 1.78 -25.45
C LEU A 359 11.49 1.41 -25.11
N ALA A 360 11.04 0.21 -25.45
CA ALA A 360 9.70 -0.25 -25.11
C ALA A 360 9.45 -0.22 -23.60
N ASN A 361 10.48 -0.55 -22.80
CA ASN A 361 10.47 -0.54 -21.34
C ASN A 361 11.17 0.69 -20.73
N GLY A 362 11.29 1.81 -21.47
CA GLY A 362 12.02 3.01 -21.04
C GLY A 362 11.53 3.59 -19.72
N GLN A 363 10.23 3.54 -19.46
CA GLN A 363 9.64 3.98 -18.20
C GLN A 363 10.10 3.11 -17.01
N ILE A 364 10.15 1.80 -17.19
CA ILE A 364 10.59 0.85 -16.16
C ILE A 364 12.09 1.06 -15.89
N ILE A 365 12.90 1.21 -16.93
CA ILE A 365 14.34 1.47 -16.80
C ILE A 365 14.59 2.79 -16.07
N ALA A 366 13.85 3.84 -16.40
CA ALA A 366 13.97 5.14 -15.74
C ALA A 366 13.61 5.06 -14.25
N ALA A 367 12.53 4.35 -13.91
CA ALA A 367 12.13 4.12 -12.53
C ALA A 367 13.19 3.33 -11.75
N GLN A 368 13.69 2.23 -12.31
CA GLN A 368 14.73 1.40 -11.70
C GLN A 368 16.08 2.13 -11.57
N ALA A 369 16.42 2.98 -12.54
CA ALA A 369 17.61 3.82 -12.48
C ALA A 369 17.47 4.84 -11.36
N ALA A 370 16.34 5.54 -11.26
CA ALA A 370 16.07 6.50 -10.21
C ALA A 370 16.12 5.86 -8.81
N ASP A 371 15.45 4.73 -8.60
CA ASP A 371 15.52 3.97 -7.34
C ASP A 371 16.96 3.50 -7.02
N GLY A 372 17.69 3.06 -8.06
CA GLY A 372 19.06 2.60 -7.90
C GLY A 372 20.04 3.69 -7.49
N MET A 373 19.86 4.91 -7.99
CA MET A 373 20.75 6.06 -7.68
C MET A 373 20.48 6.66 -6.30
N LEU A 374 19.33 6.44 -5.67
CA LEU A 374 19.09 6.79 -4.26
C LEU A 374 19.96 5.99 -3.27
N ARG A 375 20.62 4.91 -3.73
CA ARG A 375 21.55 4.14 -2.90
C ARG A 375 22.97 4.72 -2.84
N VAL A 376 23.22 5.76 -3.62
CA VAL A 376 24.49 6.49 -3.61
C VAL A 376 24.52 7.40 -2.38
N ASP A 377 25.61 7.38 -1.65
CA ASP A 377 25.78 8.19 -0.46
C ASP A 377 25.62 9.69 -0.76
N GLY A 378 24.90 10.40 0.09
CA GLY A 378 24.61 11.83 -0.06
C GLY A 378 23.54 12.16 -1.11
N VAL A 379 22.92 11.18 -1.78
CA VAL A 379 21.82 11.43 -2.73
C VAL A 379 20.50 11.49 -1.98
N ARG A 380 19.81 12.64 -2.11
CA ARG A 380 18.49 12.92 -1.53
C ARG A 380 17.37 12.78 -2.57
N MET A 381 17.68 13.01 -3.85
CA MET A 381 16.74 13.01 -4.96
C MET A 381 17.38 12.48 -6.24
N SER A 382 16.64 11.67 -6.98
CA SER A 382 17.05 11.13 -8.28
C SER A 382 15.92 11.27 -9.30
N ILE A 383 16.20 11.88 -10.45
CA ILE A 383 15.24 12.13 -11.51
C ILE A 383 15.77 11.62 -12.84
N TYR A 384 14.95 10.86 -13.58
CA TYR A 384 15.27 10.40 -14.93
C TYR A 384 14.26 10.89 -15.94
N VAL A 385 14.77 11.42 -17.04
CA VAL A 385 14.00 11.90 -18.20
C VAL A 385 14.18 10.91 -19.34
N PHE A 386 13.10 10.42 -19.94
CA PHE A 386 13.15 9.36 -20.94
C PHE A 386 12.18 9.61 -22.10
N GLN A 387 12.53 9.07 -23.27
CA GLN A 387 11.70 9.20 -24.46
C GLN A 387 10.52 8.22 -24.40
N LEU A 388 9.30 8.73 -24.59
CA LEU A 388 8.07 7.96 -24.76
C LEU A 388 7.72 7.79 -26.25
N PRO A 389 6.79 6.87 -26.60
CA PRO A 389 6.22 6.80 -27.95
C PRO A 389 5.62 8.17 -28.38
N GLY A 390 5.76 8.49 -29.67
CA GLY A 390 5.37 9.81 -30.20
C GLY A 390 6.36 10.91 -29.82
N ASP A 391 5.86 12.15 -29.64
CA ASP A 391 6.65 13.32 -29.23
C ASP A 391 6.48 13.63 -27.73
N ALA A 392 6.44 12.59 -26.92
CA ALA A 392 6.29 12.73 -25.47
C ALA A 392 7.58 12.34 -24.76
N VAL A 393 7.86 13.04 -23.66
CA VAL A 393 8.98 12.81 -22.76
C VAL A 393 8.42 12.47 -21.38
N GLY A 394 8.81 11.31 -20.84
CA GLY A 394 8.47 10.92 -19.48
C GLY A 394 9.50 11.39 -18.47
N ILE A 395 9.05 11.64 -17.26
CA ILE A 395 9.90 11.99 -16.12
C ILE A 395 9.56 11.03 -14.98
N SER A 396 10.57 10.42 -14.37
CA SER A 396 10.45 9.57 -13.19
C SER A 396 11.32 10.13 -12.07
N ALA A 397 10.72 10.49 -10.95
CA ALA A 397 11.38 11.11 -9.81
C ALA A 397 11.24 10.25 -8.54
N ARG A 398 12.31 10.19 -7.77
CA ARG A 398 12.41 9.47 -6.50
C ARG A 398 13.13 10.33 -5.45
N SER A 399 12.76 10.16 -4.17
CA SER A 399 13.47 10.79 -3.07
C SER A 399 13.59 9.85 -1.87
N THR A 400 14.52 10.17 -0.96
CA THR A 400 14.70 9.48 0.32
C THR A 400 13.60 9.80 1.34
N GLY A 401 12.74 10.79 1.06
CA GLY A 401 11.67 11.28 1.93
C GLY A 401 11.95 12.64 2.58
N GLU A 402 13.17 13.14 2.50
CA GLU A 402 13.52 14.50 2.94
C GLU A 402 12.97 15.58 2.01
N LEU A 403 12.90 15.26 0.71
CA LEU A 403 12.43 16.16 -0.33
C LEU A 403 11.16 15.60 -0.98
N ASN A 404 10.19 16.45 -1.26
CA ASN A 404 8.93 16.04 -1.89
C ASN A 404 8.99 16.17 -3.41
N VAL A 405 9.18 15.04 -4.10
CA VAL A 405 9.27 15.02 -5.58
C VAL A 405 7.94 15.29 -6.29
N GLN A 406 6.82 15.12 -5.61
CA GLN A 406 5.49 15.42 -6.16
C GLN A 406 5.39 16.89 -6.55
N VAL A 407 5.84 17.81 -5.68
CA VAL A 407 5.81 19.27 -5.92
C VAL A 407 6.58 19.65 -7.19
N ILE A 408 7.69 18.94 -7.46
CA ILE A 408 8.46 19.17 -8.68
C ILE A 408 7.69 18.65 -9.89
N MET A 409 7.11 17.45 -9.81
CA MET A 409 6.40 16.84 -10.94
C MET A 409 5.09 17.56 -11.28
N GLU A 410 4.41 18.18 -10.32
CA GLU A 410 3.24 19.03 -10.55
C GLU A 410 3.55 20.23 -11.43
N ALA A 411 4.76 20.79 -11.36
CA ALA A 411 5.21 21.87 -12.26
C ALA A 411 5.31 21.42 -13.74
N PHE A 412 5.39 20.11 -13.99
CA PHE A 412 5.39 19.50 -15.32
C PHE A 412 4.04 18.86 -15.70
N GLY A 413 2.96 19.17 -14.95
CA GLY A 413 1.63 18.62 -15.20
C GLY A 413 1.50 17.15 -14.78
N GLY A 414 2.41 16.65 -13.94
CA GLY A 414 2.43 15.31 -13.39
C GLY A 414 1.88 15.23 -11.96
N GLY A 415 2.23 14.16 -11.26
CA GLY A 415 1.82 13.92 -9.87
C GLY A 415 2.46 12.66 -9.29
N GLY A 416 1.96 12.25 -8.13
CA GLY A 416 2.43 11.07 -7.42
C GLY A 416 2.38 11.27 -5.91
N HIS A 417 3.39 10.76 -5.23
CA HIS A 417 3.58 10.89 -3.78
C HIS A 417 4.90 11.60 -3.46
N ALA A 418 5.09 11.97 -2.20
CA ALA A 418 6.28 12.69 -1.76
C ALA A 418 7.61 12.02 -2.19
N ASN A 419 7.68 10.68 -2.17
CA ASN A 419 8.89 9.94 -2.47
C ASN A 419 8.96 9.38 -3.89
N VAL A 420 7.82 9.29 -4.58
CA VAL A 420 7.69 8.68 -5.92
C VAL A 420 6.70 9.49 -6.72
N ALA A 421 7.16 10.10 -7.80
CA ALA A 421 6.31 10.91 -8.67
C ALA A 421 6.76 10.81 -10.12
N GLY A 422 5.90 11.21 -11.06
CA GLY A 422 6.21 11.23 -12.48
C GLY A 422 5.40 12.26 -13.24
N ALA A 423 5.87 12.58 -14.44
CA ALA A 423 5.18 13.49 -15.34
C ALA A 423 5.38 13.08 -16.82
N GLN A 424 4.55 13.61 -17.69
CA GLN A 424 4.69 13.45 -19.14
C GLN A 424 4.55 14.81 -19.81
N VAL A 425 5.54 15.18 -20.60
CA VAL A 425 5.60 16.45 -21.34
C VAL A 425 5.53 16.17 -22.83
N LYS A 426 4.62 16.82 -23.56
CA LYS A 426 4.43 16.62 -25.00
C LYS A 426 4.99 17.79 -25.79
N GLY A 427 5.55 17.50 -26.97
CA GLY A 427 5.99 18.53 -27.93
C GLY A 427 7.23 19.29 -27.52
N VAL A 428 7.98 18.83 -26.51
CA VAL A 428 9.22 19.48 -26.04
C VAL A 428 10.36 18.47 -26.13
N PRO A 429 11.51 18.85 -26.72
CA PRO A 429 12.68 17.97 -26.82
C PRO A 429 13.18 17.49 -25.44
N LEU A 430 13.65 16.25 -25.36
CA LEU A 430 14.14 15.63 -24.12
C LEU A 430 15.23 16.48 -23.43
N SER A 431 16.16 17.05 -24.19
CA SER A 431 17.22 17.91 -23.65
C SER A 431 16.71 19.18 -22.97
N VAL A 432 15.63 19.75 -23.49
CA VAL A 432 14.98 20.95 -22.92
C VAL A 432 14.23 20.54 -21.63
N VAL A 433 13.46 19.44 -21.68
CA VAL A 433 12.78 18.93 -20.48
C VAL A 433 13.78 18.62 -19.38
N ARG A 434 14.91 17.97 -19.70
CA ARG A 434 15.98 17.70 -18.75
C ARG A 434 16.55 18.98 -18.13
N GLY A 435 16.80 20.02 -18.94
CA GLY A 435 17.29 21.32 -18.45
C GLY A 435 16.32 21.92 -17.43
N ASN A 436 15.03 21.99 -17.79
CA ASN A 436 13.99 22.54 -16.93
C ASN A 436 13.82 21.73 -15.62
N VAL A 437 13.97 20.40 -15.70
CA VAL A 437 13.92 19.51 -14.51
C VAL A 437 15.09 19.81 -13.57
N VAL A 438 16.31 19.97 -14.10
CA VAL A 438 17.49 20.33 -13.29
C VAL A 438 17.29 21.66 -12.61
N GLU A 439 16.85 22.67 -13.34
CA GLU A 439 16.61 24.02 -12.81
C GLU A 439 15.56 23.99 -11.69
N ARG A 440 14.39 23.42 -11.96
CA ARG A 440 13.30 23.36 -10.96
C ARG A 440 13.66 22.55 -9.73
N ALA A 441 14.37 21.43 -9.90
CA ALA A 441 14.79 20.60 -8.77
C ALA A 441 15.82 21.34 -7.89
N ARG A 442 16.74 22.07 -8.49
CA ARG A 442 17.73 22.87 -7.75
C ARG A 442 17.08 24.02 -6.97
N GLU A 443 16.18 24.77 -7.59
CA GLU A 443 15.40 25.81 -6.91
C GLU A 443 14.67 25.26 -5.68
N TYR A 444 13.98 24.14 -5.86
CA TYR A 444 13.23 23.50 -4.77
C TYR A 444 14.14 23.04 -3.62
N ILE A 445 15.33 22.48 -3.92
CA ILE A 445 16.30 22.07 -2.90
C ILE A 445 16.81 23.30 -2.14
N GLU A 446 17.16 24.39 -2.83
CA GLU A 446 17.64 25.63 -2.21
C GLU A 446 16.57 26.27 -1.32
N GLU A 447 15.30 26.24 -1.72
CA GLU A 447 14.17 26.71 -0.91
C GLU A 447 13.98 25.85 0.35
N SER A 448 14.05 24.52 0.20
CA SER A 448 13.89 23.56 1.29
C SER A 448 15.01 23.71 2.34
N ASP A 449 16.27 23.80 1.89
CA ASP A 449 17.43 23.93 2.77
C ASP A 449 17.44 25.29 3.54
N LYS A 450 16.91 26.36 2.94
CA LYS A 450 16.71 27.65 3.61
C LYS A 450 15.65 27.57 4.73
N HIS A 451 14.56 26.86 4.49
CA HIS A 451 13.51 26.66 5.50
C HIS A 451 13.99 25.83 6.70
N GLU A 452 14.80 24.80 6.45
CA GLU A 452 15.38 24.00 7.55
C GLU A 452 16.39 24.79 8.38
N SER A 453 17.22 25.63 7.75
CA SER A 453 18.19 26.47 8.45
C SER A 453 17.53 27.55 9.34
N HIS A 454 16.37 28.09 8.96
CA HIS A 454 15.62 29.05 9.78
C HIS A 454 14.92 28.41 10.96
N THR A 455 14.47 27.16 10.85
CA THR A 455 13.86 26.38 11.95
C THR A 455 14.86 25.83 12.95
N ALA A 456 16.12 25.62 12.55
CA ALA A 456 17.19 25.15 13.43
C ALA A 456 17.88 26.29 14.22
N GLY A 457 17.83 27.52 13.73
CA GLY A 457 18.42 28.72 14.39
C GLY A 457 17.55 29.38 15.45
N GLY A 458 16.33 28.89 15.67
CA GLY A 458 15.36 29.42 16.65
C GLY A 458 15.22 28.59 17.94
N ARG A 459 16.19 27.78 18.31
CA ARG A 459 16.23 27.03 19.58
C ARG A 459 17.28 27.57 20.53
#